data_1c3c5fc9deb5437a6e0ba63f2726b842
#
_entry.id   1c3c5fc9deb5437a6e0ba63f2726b842
#
_cell.length_a   1.000
_cell.length_b   1.000
_cell.length_c   1.000
_cell.angle_alpha   90.00
_cell.angle_beta   90.00
_cell.angle_gamma   90.00
#
_symmetry.space_group_name_H-M   'P 1'
#
loop_
_entity.id
_entity.type
_entity.pdbx_description
1 polymer ?
#
loop_
_entity_poly.entity_id
_entity_poly.type
_entity_poly.pdbx_seq_one_letter_code
_entity_poly.pdbx_strand_id
1 'polypeptide(L)'
;MARRTLFAGLFIGMFVMLATVGFAEEATKSEKEKSELAKIMDEIDKNYKAVEVISGYYKYTSNDWKVIAESSANMVQLSKTVISKFSRPDDQKYQDLNKTMLKEAEKMYEVSGRKDETGALEDAQWQVRRLRQTCALCHKHLGIHIYPQLYPGKKDELHPGAEEIPAPKEANLPKDW
;
A
#
# COMPACT_ATOMS: atom_id res chain seq x y z
N MET A 1 56.39 -15.82 68.71
CA MET A 1 57.34 -14.90 68.07
C MET A 1 56.60 -14.07 67.09
N ALA A 2 56.15 -12.87 67.42
CA ALA A 2 56.74 -11.56 67.15
C ALA A 2 56.91 -11.29 65.65
N ARG A 3 56.14 -10.37 65.11
CA ARG A 3 56.28 -8.92 64.93
C ARG A 3 55.17 -8.44 64.03
N ARG A 4 54.25 -7.63 64.42
CA ARG A 4 54.14 -6.13 64.36
C ARG A 4 54.90 -5.52 63.17
N THR A 5 54.15 -4.87 62.29
CA THR A 5 54.35 -3.45 61.92
C THR A 5 53.10 -2.81 61.30
N LEU A 6 52.78 -1.76 61.91
CA LEU A 6 51.90 -0.63 61.42
C LEU A 6 52.56 0.08 60.21
N PHE A 7 51.79 0.72 59.45
CA PHE A 7 51.90 2.09 58.93
C PHE A 7 50.66 2.33 58.01
N ALA A 8 49.74 3.07 58.34
CA ALA A 8 49.65 4.55 58.36
C ALA A 8 49.66 5.16 56.99
N GLY A 9 48.45 5.64 56.62
CA GLY A 9 48.20 6.96 56.12
C GLY A 9 48.34 7.17 54.61
N LEU A 10 47.34 7.54 53.98
CA LEU A 10 47.17 8.91 53.47
C LEU A 10 45.87 9.02 52.69
N PHE A 11 45.14 10.03 53.10
CA PHE A 11 44.07 10.70 52.39
C PHE A 11 44.49 11.08 50.97
N ILE A 12 43.57 11.18 50.09
CA ILE A 12 43.39 12.24 49.10
C ILE A 12 42.59 11.70 47.93
N GLY A 13 41.52 12.32 47.68
CA GLY A 13 41.09 12.74 46.41
C GLY A 13 39.71 12.22 46.00
N MET A 14 38.69 12.80 46.59
CA MET A 14 37.33 12.73 46.12
C MET A 14 37.25 13.55 44.84
N PHE A 15 37.29 12.84 43.70
CA PHE A 15 36.92 13.43 42.43
C PHE A 15 35.63 12.78 41.96
N VAL A 16 34.50 13.39 42.36
CA VAL A 16 33.18 13.07 41.80
C VAL A 16 33.16 13.62 40.41
N MET A 17 33.54 12.81 39.43
CA MET A 17 33.16 13.06 38.05
C MET A 17 31.70 12.63 37.89
N LEU A 18 30.80 13.62 37.91
CA LEU A 18 29.47 13.47 37.38
C LEU A 18 29.57 13.23 35.86
N ALA A 19 29.69 11.95 35.49
CA ALA A 19 29.38 11.54 34.13
C ALA A 19 27.87 11.72 33.94
N THR A 20 27.46 12.85 33.37
CA THR A 20 26.15 12.99 32.78
C THR A 20 26.07 12.00 31.62
N VAL A 21 25.59 10.80 31.92
CA VAL A 21 25.14 9.86 30.91
C VAL A 21 23.92 10.52 30.26
N GLY A 22 24.17 11.23 29.16
CA GLY A 22 23.10 11.65 28.26
C GLY A 22 22.45 10.37 27.75
N PHE A 23 21.31 10.02 28.32
CA PHE A 23 20.38 9.10 27.69
C PHE A 23 19.96 9.78 26.40
N ALA A 24 20.65 9.47 25.30
CA ALA A 24 20.09 9.57 23.99
C ALA A 24 18.91 8.60 23.99
N GLU A 25 17.73 9.13 24.21
CA GLU A 25 16.47 8.46 23.99
C GLU A 25 16.39 8.21 22.48
N GLU A 26 16.98 7.09 22.08
CA GLU A 26 16.85 6.52 20.76
C GLU A 26 15.37 6.21 20.65
N ALA A 27 14.63 7.15 20.03
CA ALA A 27 13.25 6.98 19.64
C ALA A 27 13.22 5.80 18.68
N THR A 28 13.16 4.59 19.22
CA THR A 28 12.81 3.39 18.49
C THR A 28 11.43 3.63 17.95
N LYS A 29 11.37 4.08 16.69
CA LYS A 29 10.16 4.15 15.89
C LYS A 29 9.64 2.73 15.82
N SER A 30 8.77 2.39 16.77
CA SER A 30 8.08 1.11 16.79
C SER A 30 7.34 1.02 15.46
N GLU A 31 7.93 0.30 14.52
CA GLU A 31 7.31 -0.03 13.25
C GLU A 31 6.13 -0.94 13.59
N LYS A 32 4.95 -0.30 13.73
CA LYS A 32 3.72 -0.99 14.09
C LYS A 32 3.49 -2.08 13.05
N GLU A 33 3.62 -3.33 13.45
CA GLU A 33 3.45 -4.45 12.53
C GLU A 33 2.14 -4.33 11.76
N LYS A 34 2.23 -4.36 10.42
CA LYS A 34 1.06 -4.27 9.54
C LYS A 34 0.12 -5.45 9.79
N SER A 35 -1.17 -5.16 9.83
CA SER A 35 -2.20 -6.22 9.91
C SER A 35 -2.12 -7.17 8.71
N GLU A 36 -2.65 -8.39 8.84
CA GLU A 36 -2.69 -9.38 7.75
C GLU A 36 -3.39 -8.81 6.51
N LEU A 37 -4.51 -8.11 6.69
CA LEU A 37 -5.21 -7.44 5.59
C LEU A 37 -4.33 -6.39 4.92
N ALA A 38 -3.59 -5.58 5.68
CA ALA A 38 -2.71 -4.57 5.11
C ALA A 38 -1.57 -5.20 4.28
N LYS A 39 -1.01 -6.32 4.73
CA LYS A 39 0.00 -7.08 3.97
C LYS A 39 -0.57 -7.60 2.65
N ILE A 40 -1.81 -8.11 2.65
CA ILE A 40 -2.50 -8.56 1.43
C ILE A 40 -2.76 -7.38 0.48
N MET A 41 -3.18 -6.22 0.99
CA MET A 41 -3.40 -5.03 0.17
C MET A 41 -2.10 -4.49 -0.43
N ASP A 42 -0.98 -4.56 0.29
CA ASP A 42 0.36 -4.22 -0.26
C ASP A 42 0.73 -5.16 -1.43
N GLU A 43 0.45 -6.45 -1.33
CA GLU A 43 0.72 -7.41 -2.42
C GLU A 43 -0.23 -7.19 -3.63
N ILE A 44 -1.50 -6.84 -3.39
CA ILE A 44 -2.42 -6.45 -4.47
C ILE A 44 -1.89 -5.19 -5.16
N ASP A 45 -1.50 -4.16 -4.42
CA ASP A 45 -0.94 -2.91 -4.97
C ASP A 45 0.32 -3.16 -5.79
N LYS A 46 1.22 -4.02 -5.32
CA LYS A 46 2.44 -4.40 -6.03
C LYS A 46 2.14 -5.05 -7.38
N ASN A 47 1.20 -6.03 -7.41
CA ASN A 47 0.78 -6.68 -8.65
C ASN A 47 0.06 -5.69 -9.58
N TYR A 48 -0.79 -4.82 -9.03
CA TYR A 48 -1.45 -3.78 -9.81
C TYR A 48 -0.45 -2.80 -10.45
N LYS A 49 0.54 -2.32 -9.70
CA LYS A 49 1.58 -1.40 -10.20
C LYS A 49 2.41 -2.02 -11.31
N ALA A 50 2.72 -3.33 -11.24
CA ALA A 50 3.43 -4.01 -12.31
C ALA A 50 2.65 -3.94 -13.63
N VAL A 51 1.33 -4.13 -13.59
CA VAL A 51 0.47 -4.04 -14.78
C VAL A 51 0.24 -2.58 -15.20
N GLU A 52 0.12 -1.65 -14.24
CA GLU A 52 -0.08 -0.22 -14.53
C GLU A 52 1.09 0.37 -15.32
N VAL A 53 2.33 0.02 -14.98
CA VAL A 53 3.52 0.47 -15.72
C VAL A 53 3.47 -0.01 -17.18
N ILE A 54 3.13 -1.27 -17.39
CA ILE A 54 3.03 -1.86 -18.74
C ILE A 54 1.90 -1.18 -19.54
N SER A 55 0.81 -0.78 -18.89
CA SER A 55 -0.34 -0.17 -19.57
C SER A 55 -0.01 1.12 -20.31
N GLY A 56 1.10 1.77 -19.97
CA GLY A 56 1.60 2.97 -20.67
C GLY A 56 2.32 2.69 -21.98
N TYR A 57 2.58 1.42 -22.33
CA TYR A 57 3.36 1.08 -23.52
C TYR A 57 2.48 1.01 -24.77
N TYR A 58 3.00 1.45 -25.89
CA TYR A 58 2.34 1.36 -27.20
C TYR A 58 2.35 -0.03 -27.80
N LYS A 59 3.20 -0.92 -27.31
CA LYS A 59 3.35 -2.30 -27.76
C LYS A 59 3.81 -3.14 -26.58
N TYR A 60 3.19 -4.29 -26.42
CA TYR A 60 3.58 -5.27 -25.39
C TYR A 60 4.44 -6.36 -25.99
N THR A 61 5.51 -6.69 -25.26
CA THR A 61 6.36 -7.86 -25.55
C THR A 61 5.72 -9.12 -24.94
N SER A 62 6.25 -10.29 -25.32
CA SER A 62 5.82 -11.56 -24.70
C SER A 62 6.07 -11.56 -23.19
N ASN A 63 7.10 -10.86 -22.70
CA ASN A 63 7.37 -10.73 -21.29
C ASN A 63 6.34 -9.84 -20.60
N ASP A 64 5.91 -8.75 -21.22
CA ASP A 64 4.86 -7.88 -20.68
C ASP A 64 3.54 -8.64 -20.51
N TRP A 65 3.15 -9.41 -21.51
CA TRP A 65 1.97 -10.27 -21.42
C TRP A 65 2.07 -11.33 -20.33
N LYS A 66 3.27 -11.89 -20.13
CA LYS A 66 3.53 -12.81 -19.01
C LYS A 66 3.36 -12.12 -17.67
N VAL A 67 3.93 -10.93 -17.49
CA VAL A 67 3.77 -10.13 -16.25
C VAL A 67 2.30 -9.81 -16.00
N ILE A 68 1.54 -9.42 -17.04
CA ILE A 68 0.10 -9.17 -16.92
C ILE A 68 -0.63 -10.44 -16.45
N ALA A 69 -0.33 -11.59 -17.04
CA ALA A 69 -0.95 -12.86 -16.67
C ALA A 69 -0.65 -13.26 -15.21
N GLU A 70 0.62 -13.23 -14.81
CA GLU A 70 1.05 -13.61 -13.47
C GLU A 70 0.49 -12.65 -12.41
N SER A 71 0.59 -11.35 -12.65
CA SER A 71 0.10 -10.34 -11.71
C SER A 71 -1.42 -10.39 -11.55
N SER A 72 -2.17 -10.58 -12.63
CA SER A 72 -3.63 -10.71 -12.55
C SER A 72 -4.05 -12.01 -11.86
N ALA A 73 -3.38 -13.14 -12.13
CA ALA A 73 -3.62 -14.40 -11.41
C ALA A 73 -3.39 -14.24 -9.91
N ASN A 74 -2.31 -13.57 -9.50
CA ASN A 74 -2.04 -13.26 -8.10
C ASN A 74 -3.13 -12.37 -7.49
N MET A 75 -3.55 -11.31 -8.18
CA MET A 75 -4.64 -10.44 -7.72
C MET A 75 -5.96 -11.21 -7.54
N VAL A 76 -6.26 -12.16 -8.43
CA VAL A 76 -7.43 -13.05 -8.29
C VAL A 76 -7.36 -13.85 -6.98
N GLN A 77 -6.22 -14.49 -6.69
CA GLN A 77 -6.06 -15.28 -5.46
C GLN A 77 -6.14 -14.42 -4.20
N LEU A 78 -5.46 -13.26 -4.21
CA LEU A 78 -5.49 -12.32 -3.10
C LEU A 78 -6.90 -11.77 -2.87
N SER A 79 -7.64 -11.43 -3.94
CA SER A 79 -9.03 -10.99 -3.84
C SER A 79 -9.95 -12.05 -3.24
N LYS A 80 -9.80 -13.32 -3.63
CA LYS A 80 -10.52 -14.46 -3.02
C LYS A 80 -10.22 -14.57 -1.53
N THR A 81 -8.96 -14.37 -1.15
CA THR A 81 -8.55 -14.36 0.28
C THR A 81 -9.21 -13.20 1.05
N VAL A 82 -9.26 -12.01 0.46
CA VAL A 82 -9.94 -10.86 1.09
C VAL A 82 -11.41 -11.15 1.29
N ILE A 83 -12.09 -11.68 0.27
CA ILE A 83 -13.52 -12.00 0.35
C ILE A 83 -13.80 -13.06 1.42
N SER A 84 -12.95 -14.09 1.53
CA SER A 84 -13.19 -15.20 2.45
C SER A 84 -12.81 -14.89 3.90
N LYS A 85 -11.69 -14.22 4.13
CA LYS A 85 -11.15 -13.97 5.48
C LYS A 85 -11.58 -12.64 6.09
N PHE A 86 -11.84 -11.63 5.28
CA PHE A 86 -12.08 -10.26 5.73
C PHE A 86 -13.45 -9.75 5.30
N SER A 87 -14.42 -10.65 5.20
CA SER A 87 -15.80 -10.27 4.92
C SER A 87 -16.35 -9.35 6.02
N ARG A 88 -17.20 -8.40 5.61
CA ARG A 88 -17.96 -7.53 6.51
C ARG A 88 -19.44 -7.81 6.24
N PRO A 89 -20.07 -8.74 6.98
CA PRO A 89 -21.43 -9.19 6.69
C PRO A 89 -22.44 -8.05 6.71
N ASP A 90 -22.23 -7.04 7.55
CA ASP A 90 -23.12 -5.89 7.69
C ASP A 90 -22.82 -4.74 6.70
N ASP A 91 -21.81 -4.89 5.84
CA ASP A 91 -21.43 -3.90 4.85
C ASP A 91 -21.54 -4.47 3.42
N GLN A 92 -22.76 -4.45 2.88
CA GLN A 92 -23.08 -4.97 1.56
C GLN A 92 -22.24 -4.29 0.47
N LYS A 93 -22.04 -2.97 0.58
CA LYS A 93 -21.25 -2.22 -0.40
C LYS A 93 -19.78 -2.65 -0.42
N TYR A 94 -19.20 -2.90 0.74
CA TYR A 94 -17.85 -3.46 0.83
C TYR A 94 -17.76 -4.83 0.14
N GLN A 95 -18.74 -5.71 0.38
CA GLN A 95 -18.79 -7.02 -0.26
C GLN A 95 -18.88 -6.92 -1.78
N ASP A 96 -19.74 -6.05 -2.29
CA ASP A 96 -19.94 -5.87 -3.74
C ASP A 96 -18.70 -5.28 -4.41
N LEU A 97 -18.02 -4.35 -3.74
CA LEU A 97 -16.76 -3.77 -4.24
C LEU A 97 -15.64 -4.83 -4.29
N ASN A 98 -15.53 -5.71 -3.30
CA ASN A 98 -14.55 -6.80 -3.32
C ASN A 98 -14.86 -7.84 -4.41
N LYS A 99 -16.13 -8.18 -4.61
CA LYS A 99 -16.56 -9.05 -5.74
C LYS A 99 -16.25 -8.40 -7.09
N THR A 100 -16.45 -7.10 -7.19
CA THR A 100 -16.10 -6.34 -8.40
C THR A 100 -14.60 -6.36 -8.66
N MET A 101 -13.77 -6.16 -7.62
CA MET A 101 -12.32 -6.26 -7.74
C MET A 101 -11.88 -7.64 -8.24
N LEU A 102 -12.45 -8.71 -7.68
CA LEU A 102 -12.18 -10.07 -8.14
C LEU A 102 -12.52 -10.24 -9.62
N LYS A 103 -13.75 -9.82 -10.01
CA LYS A 103 -14.21 -9.91 -11.40
C LYS A 103 -13.31 -9.14 -12.38
N GLU A 104 -12.87 -7.95 -12.01
CA GLU A 104 -11.99 -7.15 -12.88
C GLU A 104 -10.58 -7.75 -12.95
N ALA A 105 -10.08 -8.38 -11.89
CA ALA A 105 -8.82 -9.14 -11.92
C ALA A 105 -8.93 -10.40 -12.81
N GLU A 106 -10.03 -11.13 -12.75
CA GLU A 106 -10.32 -12.27 -13.62
C GLU A 106 -10.36 -11.88 -15.10
N LYS A 107 -11.03 -10.77 -15.42
CA LYS A 107 -11.05 -10.24 -16.80
C LYS A 107 -9.66 -9.84 -17.29
N MET A 108 -8.82 -9.24 -16.44
CA MET A 108 -7.45 -8.91 -16.81
C MET A 108 -6.66 -10.18 -17.15
N TYR A 109 -6.85 -11.24 -16.36
CA TYR A 109 -6.24 -12.54 -16.65
C TYR A 109 -6.72 -13.11 -17.99
N GLU A 110 -8.03 -13.06 -18.27
CA GLU A 110 -8.60 -13.49 -19.56
C GLU A 110 -8.01 -12.72 -20.75
N VAL A 111 -7.88 -11.38 -20.62
CA VAL A 111 -7.28 -10.54 -21.66
C VAL A 111 -5.85 -10.95 -21.94
N SER A 112 -5.06 -11.30 -20.91
CA SER A 112 -3.69 -11.77 -21.10
C SER A 112 -3.58 -13.06 -21.92
N GLY A 113 -4.61 -13.92 -21.87
CA GLY A 113 -4.70 -15.13 -22.68
C GLY A 113 -5.00 -14.88 -24.16
N ARG A 114 -5.54 -13.71 -24.48
CA ARG A 114 -5.92 -13.29 -25.85
C ARG A 114 -4.88 -12.39 -26.52
N LYS A 115 -3.65 -12.43 -26.07
CA LYS A 115 -2.53 -11.54 -26.46
C LYS A 115 -2.29 -11.39 -27.97
N ASP A 116 -2.64 -12.41 -28.74
CA ASP A 116 -2.46 -12.46 -30.20
C ASP A 116 -3.69 -11.98 -30.98
N GLU A 117 -4.77 -11.62 -30.28
CA GLU A 117 -6.00 -11.10 -30.88
C GLU A 117 -5.89 -9.60 -31.15
N THR A 118 -6.56 -9.16 -32.21
CA THR A 118 -6.72 -7.73 -32.49
C THR A 118 -7.48 -7.03 -31.37
N GLY A 119 -6.96 -5.91 -30.87
CA GLY A 119 -7.57 -5.17 -29.78
C GLY A 119 -7.17 -5.62 -28.36
N ALA A 120 -6.43 -6.72 -28.22
CA ALA A 120 -6.03 -7.22 -26.90
C ALA A 120 -5.19 -6.21 -26.08
N LEU A 121 -4.38 -5.38 -26.74
CA LEU A 121 -3.61 -4.33 -26.08
C LEU A 121 -4.53 -3.25 -25.49
N GLU A 122 -5.48 -2.78 -26.28
CA GLU A 122 -6.47 -1.79 -25.87
C GLU A 122 -7.36 -2.33 -24.74
N ASP A 123 -7.77 -3.60 -24.84
CA ASP A 123 -8.53 -4.27 -23.80
C ASP A 123 -7.74 -4.35 -22.50
N ALA A 124 -6.44 -4.67 -22.55
CA ALA A 124 -5.58 -4.72 -21.38
C ALA A 124 -5.44 -3.32 -20.74
N GLN A 125 -5.19 -2.28 -21.54
CA GLN A 125 -5.12 -0.90 -21.06
C GLN A 125 -6.44 -0.44 -20.42
N TRP A 126 -7.54 -0.80 -21.02
CA TRP A 126 -8.87 -0.52 -20.47
C TRP A 126 -9.08 -1.22 -19.14
N GLN A 127 -8.70 -2.49 -19.06
CA GLN A 127 -8.88 -3.30 -17.86
C GLN A 127 -8.04 -2.80 -16.67
N VAL A 128 -6.85 -2.24 -16.91
CA VAL A 128 -6.05 -1.57 -15.85
C VAL A 128 -6.82 -0.40 -15.24
N ARG A 129 -7.48 0.40 -16.06
CA ARG A 129 -8.30 1.53 -15.58
C ARG A 129 -9.48 1.05 -14.74
N ARG A 130 -10.10 -0.06 -15.13
CA ARG A 130 -11.21 -0.69 -14.38
C ARG A 130 -10.75 -1.18 -13.01
N LEU A 131 -9.63 -1.87 -12.94
CA LEU A 131 -9.03 -2.30 -11.69
C LEU A 131 -8.74 -1.11 -10.76
N ARG A 132 -8.09 -0.07 -11.28
CA ARG A 132 -7.81 1.16 -10.52
C ARG A 132 -9.07 1.78 -9.94
N GLN A 133 -10.11 1.89 -10.75
CA GLN A 133 -11.38 2.46 -10.32
C GLN A 133 -12.00 1.64 -9.18
N THR A 134 -11.96 0.32 -9.27
CA THR A 134 -12.49 -0.54 -8.22
C THR A 134 -11.74 -0.36 -6.89
N CYS A 135 -10.40 -0.31 -6.94
CA CYS A 135 -9.58 -0.03 -5.77
C CYS A 135 -9.94 1.33 -5.16
N ALA A 136 -10.03 2.37 -5.99
CA ALA A 136 -10.37 3.72 -5.55
C ALA A 136 -11.76 3.80 -4.88
N LEU A 137 -12.75 3.13 -5.46
CA LEU A 137 -14.12 3.11 -4.90
C LEU A 137 -14.19 2.39 -3.56
N CYS A 138 -13.48 1.25 -3.41
CA CYS A 138 -13.43 0.53 -2.16
C CYS A 138 -12.73 1.34 -1.06
N HIS A 139 -11.58 1.91 -1.36
CA HIS A 139 -10.84 2.75 -0.41
C HIS A 139 -11.64 4.00 -0.04
N LYS A 140 -12.30 4.65 -1.00
CA LYS A 140 -13.21 5.78 -0.74
C LYS A 140 -14.34 5.39 0.21
N HIS A 141 -14.95 4.21 0.00
CA HIS A 141 -16.01 3.70 0.86
C HIS A 141 -15.54 3.48 2.31
N LEU A 142 -14.29 3.03 2.46
CA LEU A 142 -13.66 2.80 3.77
C LEU A 142 -13.04 4.05 4.41
N GLY A 143 -13.09 5.21 3.74
CA GLY A 143 -12.42 6.43 4.20
C GLY A 143 -10.89 6.35 4.18
N ILE A 144 -10.31 5.46 3.34
CA ILE A 144 -8.87 5.26 3.21
C ILE A 144 -8.36 6.06 2.01
N HIS A 145 -7.39 6.92 2.23
CA HIS A 145 -6.72 7.65 1.14
C HIS A 145 -5.60 6.79 0.54
N ILE A 146 -5.72 6.44 -0.75
CA ILE A 146 -4.73 5.62 -1.46
C ILE A 146 -3.46 6.44 -1.73
N TYR A 147 -3.61 7.75 -1.90
CA TYR A 147 -2.51 8.68 -2.16
C TYR A 147 -2.47 9.75 -1.05
N PRO A 148 -2.02 9.41 0.16
CA PRO A 148 -2.00 10.36 1.28
C PRO A 148 -1.18 11.62 0.99
N GLN A 149 -0.16 11.53 0.10
CA GLN A 149 0.63 12.67 -0.34
C GLN A 149 -0.16 13.69 -1.20
N LEU A 150 -1.27 13.28 -1.82
CA LEU A 150 -2.16 14.15 -2.59
C LEU A 150 -3.29 14.72 -1.73
N TYR A 151 -3.46 14.16 -0.53
CA TYR A 151 -4.49 14.55 0.43
C TYR A 151 -3.84 14.76 1.79
N PRO A 152 -3.02 15.82 1.95
CA PRO A 152 -2.47 16.14 3.27
C PRO A 152 -3.63 16.28 4.26
N GLY A 153 -3.53 15.62 5.40
CA GLY A 153 -4.60 15.51 6.39
C GLY A 153 -5.00 16.82 7.08
N LYS A 154 -4.36 17.93 6.70
CA LYS A 154 -4.67 19.27 7.16
C LYS A 154 -4.95 20.16 5.95
N LYS A 155 -6.14 20.74 5.91
CA LYS A 155 -6.53 21.72 4.89
C LYS A 155 -5.59 22.93 4.82
N ASP A 156 -4.87 23.17 5.90
CA ASP A 156 -4.00 24.35 6.06
C ASP A 156 -2.63 24.18 5.38
N GLU A 157 -2.30 22.98 4.88
CA GLU A 157 -1.05 22.69 4.17
C GLU A 157 -1.23 22.60 2.65
N LEU A 158 -2.42 22.87 2.14
CA LEU A 158 -2.63 23.04 0.71
C LEU A 158 -1.78 24.21 0.23
N HIS A 159 -0.93 23.98 -0.76
CA HIS A 159 -0.16 25.04 -1.40
C HIS A 159 -1.09 26.21 -1.73
N PRO A 160 -0.76 27.45 -1.33
CA PRO A 160 -1.55 28.61 -1.70
C PRO A 160 -1.55 28.69 -3.23
N GLY A 161 -2.70 28.44 -3.85
CA GLY A 161 -2.87 28.39 -5.30
C GLY A 161 -3.27 27.00 -5.85
N ALA A 162 -3.37 25.96 -5.05
CA ALA A 162 -4.06 24.77 -5.44
C ALA A 162 -5.57 25.08 -5.45
N GLU A 163 -6.09 25.51 -6.60
CA GLU A 163 -7.54 25.55 -6.79
C GLU A 163 -8.07 24.16 -6.50
N GLU A 164 -9.14 24.10 -5.72
CA GLU A 164 -9.89 22.87 -5.47
C GLU A 164 -10.23 22.30 -6.85
N ILE A 165 -9.57 21.20 -7.25
CA ILE A 165 -9.93 20.51 -8.50
C ILE A 165 -11.38 20.10 -8.29
N PRO A 166 -12.34 20.68 -8.99
CA PRO A 166 -13.74 20.36 -8.79
C PRO A 166 -13.88 18.86 -8.98
N ALA A 167 -14.54 18.19 -8.03
CA ALA A 167 -14.87 16.78 -8.15
C ALA A 167 -15.44 16.58 -9.56
N PRO A 168 -15.00 15.55 -10.32
CA PRO A 168 -15.56 15.29 -11.64
C PRO A 168 -17.07 15.31 -11.52
N LYS A 169 -17.73 16.24 -12.20
CA LYS A 169 -19.18 16.29 -12.22
C LYS A 169 -19.63 14.90 -12.65
N GLU A 170 -20.55 14.28 -11.92
CA GLU A 170 -21.12 12.96 -12.19
C GLU A 170 -21.71 12.81 -13.60
N ALA A 171 -21.59 13.85 -14.41
CA ALA A 171 -22.31 14.07 -15.65
C ALA A 171 -21.93 13.15 -16.82
N ASN A 172 -20.92 12.29 -16.71
CA ASN A 172 -20.50 11.49 -17.87
C ASN A 172 -20.10 10.05 -17.52
N LEU A 173 -20.58 9.50 -16.43
CA LEU A 173 -20.50 8.06 -16.26
C LEU A 173 -21.62 7.41 -17.11
N PRO A 174 -21.31 6.39 -17.92
CA PRO A 174 -22.34 5.61 -18.59
C PRO A 174 -23.35 5.13 -17.56
N LYS A 175 -24.65 5.23 -17.86
CA LYS A 175 -25.73 4.89 -16.91
C LYS A 175 -25.78 3.40 -16.53
N ASP A 176 -24.92 2.59 -17.12
CA ASP A 176 -24.87 1.13 -16.97
C ASP A 176 -23.68 0.68 -16.08
N TRP A 177 -23.26 1.51 -15.14
CA TRP A 177 -22.19 1.21 -14.18
C TRP A 177 -22.75 0.69 -12.85
#